data_c3f02986bb30a0a16b865f63439ce743
#
_entry.id   c3f02986bb30a0a16b865f63439ce743
#
_cell.length_a   1.000
_cell.length_b   1.000
_cell.length_c   1.000
_cell.angle_alpha   90.00
_cell.angle_beta   90.00
_cell.angle_gamma   90.00
#
_symmetry.space_group_name_H-M   'P 1'
#
loop_
_entity.id
_entity.type
_entity.pdbx_description
1 polymer ?
#
loop_
_entity_poly.entity_id
_entity_poly.type
_entity_poly.pdbx_seq_one_letter_code
_entity_poly.pdbx_strand_id
1 'polypeptide(L)'
;MFRMKQAIESTVALLIIVSILCGTRTASAQEVAEIPFFNAPPGSAALGAGLRSGQSPYFASDNDDQRQTDLIPLYLYEGKYLFARGTAGGVHVLRNDAFEFNLYTRYRFQKLDPDSHSFYEGLDERDQSLDAGIELGLKQNWGEIKLDWVTDTLDRHNGQEVRFSYRYRFETGPWSISPFVTWSWQDANLTDYYFGVSESEARPDRPAYSPGESQWIGFGLNTAWHVSDRIVFFGNFAFGGADSNVVDSPLVEEDGFSSIFVGGTYLFGNALKPDYIMNEERQGEWSWRVNYGYQADGNIISEIDQGDFSKSEIADTNIAGLTLSKLLSEGKRMDFVGRFAFFRHLEEDEGNGTFSSYAAYIAVMGKGYSPWSKEEWFRYSFGYGMSYAEKVPIAEQRKQASSGENTSHFLNYLELTLDFPLRRVSKASWLQDCYAGVTVVHRSGIFGLSDILGDLAGGADWITASLECSR
;
A
#
# COMPACT_ATOMS: atom_id res chain seq x y z
N MET A 1 -30.87 14.39 -13.02
CA MET A 1 -30.88 13.11 -13.74
C MET A 1 -30.38 13.23 -15.19
N PHE A 2 -30.87 14.16 -16.00
CA PHE A 2 -30.42 14.34 -17.39
C PHE A 2 -28.94 14.73 -17.56
N ARG A 3 -28.41 15.64 -16.70
CA ARG A 3 -26.99 16.06 -16.72
C ARG A 3 -26.03 14.95 -16.27
N MET A 4 -26.47 14.06 -15.40
CA MET A 4 -25.64 12.93 -14.92
C MET A 4 -25.50 11.85 -16.01
N LYS A 5 -26.56 11.61 -16.80
CA LYS A 5 -26.52 10.67 -17.93
C LYS A 5 -25.59 11.16 -19.05
N GLN A 6 -25.62 12.47 -19.34
CA GLN A 6 -24.75 13.09 -20.35
C GLN A 6 -23.26 13.11 -19.89
N ALA A 7 -23.00 13.30 -18.59
CA ALA A 7 -21.64 13.20 -18.03
C ALA A 7 -21.09 11.77 -18.12
N ILE A 8 -21.90 10.76 -17.80
CA ILE A 8 -21.52 9.34 -17.89
C ILE A 8 -21.25 8.94 -19.35
N GLU A 9 -22.11 9.35 -20.28
CA GLU A 9 -21.92 9.08 -21.70
C GLU A 9 -20.67 9.76 -22.27
N SER A 10 -20.37 11.00 -21.84
CA SER A 10 -19.13 11.70 -22.22
C SER A 10 -17.88 11.07 -21.61
N THR A 11 -17.94 10.55 -20.39
CA THR A 11 -16.82 9.89 -19.70
C THR A 11 -16.54 8.52 -20.32
N VAL A 12 -17.58 7.75 -20.65
CA VAL A 12 -17.46 6.48 -21.37
C VAL A 12 -16.91 6.72 -22.79
N ALA A 13 -17.35 7.76 -23.47
CA ALA A 13 -16.83 8.15 -24.79
C ALA A 13 -15.35 8.58 -24.72
N LEU A 14 -14.94 9.30 -23.68
CA LEU A 14 -13.54 9.69 -23.46
C LEU A 14 -12.66 8.49 -23.17
N LEU A 15 -13.11 7.54 -22.34
CA LEU A 15 -12.42 6.28 -22.07
C LEU A 15 -12.32 5.40 -23.32
N ILE A 16 -13.35 5.36 -24.16
CA ILE A 16 -13.34 4.62 -25.43
C ILE A 16 -12.40 5.30 -26.46
N ILE A 17 -12.37 6.63 -26.52
CA ILE A 17 -11.47 7.38 -27.40
C ILE A 17 -10.01 7.19 -26.97
N VAL A 18 -9.72 7.20 -25.67
CA VAL A 18 -8.38 6.88 -25.13
C VAL A 18 -7.99 5.44 -25.47
N SER A 19 -8.93 4.49 -25.36
CA SER A 19 -8.68 3.08 -25.74
C SER A 19 -8.46 2.87 -27.25
N ILE A 20 -9.10 3.69 -28.10
CA ILE A 20 -8.95 3.60 -29.56
C ILE A 20 -7.64 4.28 -30.03
N LEU A 21 -7.19 5.32 -29.34
CA LEU A 21 -5.91 5.99 -29.63
C LEU A 21 -4.69 5.17 -29.15
N CYS A 22 -4.89 4.21 -28.23
CA CYS A 22 -3.85 3.27 -27.75
C CYS A 22 -3.62 2.05 -28.67
N GLY A 23 -4.16 2.04 -29.87
CA GLY A 23 -3.99 0.94 -30.83
C GLY A 23 -2.60 0.85 -31.50
N THR A 24 -1.59 1.56 -31.04
CA THR A 24 -0.19 1.41 -31.48
C THR A 24 0.58 0.69 -30.40
N ARG A 25 1.18 -0.43 -30.77
CA ARG A 25 2.07 -1.26 -29.96
C ARG A 25 3.15 -0.40 -29.30
N THR A 26 3.12 -0.26 -27.98
CA THR A 26 4.17 0.36 -27.20
C THR A 26 4.24 -0.26 -25.82
N ALA A 27 5.42 -0.47 -25.37
CA ALA A 27 5.93 -1.34 -24.35
C ALA A 27 6.04 -0.73 -22.93
N SER A 28 6.07 -1.57 -22.00
CA SER A 28 6.62 -1.66 -20.64
C SER A 28 6.57 -0.48 -19.67
N ALA A 29 5.93 -0.75 -18.56
CA ALA A 29 5.74 0.19 -17.46
C ALA A 29 6.77 0.01 -16.35
N GLN A 30 7.84 0.77 -16.38
CA GLN A 30 8.48 1.13 -15.15
C GLN A 30 7.71 2.31 -14.52
N GLU A 31 7.69 2.32 -13.22
CA GLU A 31 6.98 3.17 -12.29
C GLU A 31 7.02 4.69 -12.57
N VAL A 32 6.26 5.13 -13.55
CA VAL A 32 5.92 6.55 -13.73
C VAL A 32 4.57 6.87 -13.07
N ALA A 33 3.89 5.85 -12.59
CA ALA A 33 2.61 6.00 -11.93
C ALA A 33 2.80 6.57 -10.51
N GLU A 34 3.04 7.87 -10.41
CA GLU A 34 2.54 8.55 -9.22
C GLU A 34 1.04 8.23 -9.15
N ILE A 35 0.63 7.55 -8.07
CA ILE A 35 -0.79 7.40 -7.76
C ILE A 35 -1.41 8.79 -7.87
N PRO A 36 -2.45 8.97 -8.69
CA PRO A 36 -2.99 10.30 -8.96
C PRO A 36 -3.43 10.92 -7.66
N PHE A 37 -2.56 11.75 -7.12
CA PHE A 37 -2.77 12.41 -5.87
C PHE A 37 -3.69 13.61 -6.12
N PHE A 38 -4.95 13.49 -5.74
CA PHE A 38 -5.76 14.67 -5.59
C PHE A 38 -5.27 15.43 -4.36
N ASN A 39 -5.13 16.74 -4.45
CA ASN A 39 -4.74 17.59 -3.34
C ASN A 39 -5.75 17.40 -2.20
N ALA A 40 -5.42 16.53 -1.28
CA ALA A 40 -6.15 16.44 -0.04
C ALA A 40 -5.67 17.58 0.89
N PRO A 41 -6.55 18.37 1.48
CA PRO A 41 -6.17 19.36 2.47
C PRO A 41 -5.43 18.69 3.64
N PRO A 42 -4.54 19.40 4.35
CA PRO A 42 -3.94 18.89 5.57
C PRO A 42 -4.99 18.38 6.56
N GLY A 43 -4.75 17.20 7.14
CA GLY A 43 -5.71 16.50 8.00
C GLY A 43 -6.71 15.59 7.27
N SER A 44 -6.61 15.49 5.94
CA SER A 44 -7.44 14.57 5.16
C SER A 44 -6.98 13.14 5.31
N ALA A 45 -7.95 12.22 5.30
CA ALA A 45 -7.73 10.79 5.21
C ALA A 45 -8.69 10.18 4.20
N ALA A 46 -8.25 9.20 3.42
CA ALA A 46 -9.11 8.43 2.54
C ALA A 46 -8.66 6.98 2.47
N LEU A 47 -9.62 6.11 2.23
CA LEU A 47 -9.38 4.71 1.88
C LEU A 47 -10.00 4.40 0.53
N GLY A 48 -9.36 3.53 -0.20
CA GLY A 48 -9.85 3.11 -1.50
C GLY A 48 -9.12 1.90 -2.04
N ALA A 49 -9.38 1.64 -3.29
CA ALA A 49 -8.67 0.62 -4.05
C ALA A 49 -8.54 1.06 -5.50
N GLY A 50 -7.54 0.55 -6.18
CA GLY A 50 -7.36 0.77 -7.61
C GLY A 50 -6.77 -0.44 -8.30
N LEU A 51 -7.06 -0.54 -9.58
CA LEU A 51 -6.48 -1.52 -10.48
C LEU A 51 -5.40 -0.83 -11.31
N ARG A 52 -4.18 -1.32 -11.21
CA ARG A 52 -3.06 -0.95 -12.06
C ARG A 52 -2.92 -2.02 -13.14
N SER A 53 -2.78 -1.61 -14.38
CA SER A 53 -2.35 -2.48 -15.46
C SER A 53 -1.18 -1.81 -16.15
N GLY A 54 0.00 -2.42 -16.04
CA GLY A 54 1.25 -1.94 -16.62
C GLY A 54 1.81 -2.99 -17.57
N GLN A 55 2.39 -2.53 -18.66
CA GLN A 55 3.11 -3.40 -19.58
C GLN A 55 4.49 -3.72 -19.02
N SER A 56 4.91 -4.98 -19.04
CA SER A 56 6.24 -5.42 -18.62
C SER A 56 7.29 -5.09 -19.70
N PRO A 57 8.54 -4.72 -19.38
CA PRO A 57 9.63 -4.57 -20.36
C PRO A 57 10.04 -5.91 -20.93
N TYR A 58 9.75 -6.94 -20.23
CA TYR A 58 10.20 -8.28 -20.48
C TYR A 58 9.26 -8.99 -21.47
N PHE A 59 9.71 -10.11 -22.03
CA PHE A 59 8.89 -10.93 -22.91
C PHE A 59 7.58 -11.33 -22.24
N ALA A 60 6.52 -11.44 -23.04
CA ALA A 60 5.24 -11.95 -22.56
C ALA A 60 5.39 -13.36 -22.00
N SER A 61 4.62 -13.69 -20.98
CA SER A 61 4.45 -15.08 -20.55
C SER A 61 3.92 -15.95 -21.70
N ASP A 62 4.38 -17.19 -21.79
CA ASP A 62 3.89 -18.15 -22.80
C ASP A 62 2.36 -18.35 -22.78
N ASN A 63 1.71 -17.95 -21.70
CA ASN A 63 0.28 -18.15 -21.43
C ASN A 63 -0.52 -16.85 -21.22
N ASP A 64 0.08 -15.68 -21.24
CA ASP A 64 -0.59 -14.44 -20.88
C ASP A 64 -0.03 -13.22 -21.66
N ASP A 65 -0.81 -12.14 -21.71
CA ASP A 65 -0.37 -10.87 -22.27
C ASP A 65 0.77 -10.26 -21.43
N GLN A 66 1.63 -9.44 -22.03
CA GLN A 66 2.73 -8.70 -21.40
C GLN A 66 2.29 -7.71 -20.30
N ARG A 67 1.05 -7.75 -19.86
CA ARG A 67 0.49 -6.79 -18.90
C ARG A 67 0.35 -7.40 -17.51
N GLN A 68 1.09 -6.82 -16.58
CA GLN A 68 0.90 -7.08 -15.15
C GLN A 68 -0.28 -6.28 -14.63
N THR A 69 -1.21 -6.95 -13.94
CA THR A 69 -2.37 -6.29 -13.32
C THR A 69 -2.35 -6.48 -11.81
N ASP A 70 -2.35 -5.37 -11.07
CA ASP A 70 -2.28 -5.34 -9.62
C ASP A 70 -3.52 -4.68 -9.03
N LEU A 71 -4.09 -5.29 -7.99
CA LEU A 71 -5.07 -4.65 -7.12
C LEU A 71 -4.35 -3.95 -5.98
N ILE A 72 -4.39 -2.63 -5.93
CA ILE A 72 -3.66 -1.83 -4.97
C ILE A 72 -4.63 -1.23 -3.95
N PRO A 73 -4.53 -1.58 -2.67
CA PRO A 73 -5.23 -0.89 -1.61
C PRO A 73 -4.64 0.50 -1.43
N LEU A 74 -5.49 1.51 -1.34
CA LEU A 74 -5.08 2.90 -1.27
C LEU A 74 -5.34 3.48 0.11
N TYR A 75 -4.26 3.93 0.73
CA TYR A 75 -4.28 4.71 1.95
C TYR A 75 -3.82 6.10 1.62
N LEU A 76 -4.70 7.07 1.83
CA LEU A 76 -4.36 8.47 1.64
C LEU A 76 -4.51 9.16 2.99
N TYR A 77 -3.43 9.70 3.46
CA TYR A 77 -3.40 10.53 4.67
C TYR A 77 -2.43 11.69 4.45
N GLU A 78 -2.89 12.87 4.72
CA GLU A 78 -2.09 14.09 4.59
C GLU A 78 -2.11 14.83 5.91
N GLY A 79 -1.25 14.43 6.84
CA GLY A 79 -1.13 15.02 8.17
C GLY A 79 -0.17 16.21 8.21
N LYS A 80 0.00 16.77 9.41
CA LYS A 80 0.99 17.83 9.65
C LYS A 80 2.43 17.33 9.52
N TYR A 81 2.68 16.10 9.96
CA TYR A 81 4.02 15.50 10.00
C TYR A 81 4.12 14.20 9.21
N LEU A 82 3.06 13.42 9.12
CA LEU A 82 3.02 12.13 8.46
C LEU A 82 2.13 12.21 7.22
N PHE A 83 2.50 11.47 6.19
CA PHE A 83 1.65 11.27 5.03
C PHE A 83 1.69 9.82 4.56
N ALA A 84 0.61 9.39 3.90
CA ALA A 84 0.53 8.17 3.13
C ALA A 84 -0.15 8.49 1.80
N ARG A 85 0.48 8.11 0.69
CA ARG A 85 0.07 8.45 -0.68
C ARG A 85 0.06 7.19 -1.53
N GLY A 86 -0.87 6.28 -1.20
CA GLY A 86 -0.97 4.99 -1.86
C GLY A 86 0.17 4.05 -1.47
N THR A 87 1.08 3.77 -2.40
CA THR A 87 2.25 2.92 -2.19
C THR A 87 3.48 3.66 -1.65
N ALA A 88 3.34 4.94 -1.36
CA ALA A 88 4.37 5.77 -0.75
C ALA A 88 3.89 6.34 0.58
N GLY A 89 4.80 6.54 1.51
CA GLY A 89 4.49 7.14 2.81
C GLY A 89 5.74 7.73 3.45
N GLY A 90 5.54 8.69 4.37
CA GLY A 90 6.70 9.35 4.96
C GLY A 90 6.38 10.43 5.97
N VAL A 91 7.38 11.27 6.19
CA VAL A 91 7.38 12.36 7.16
C VAL A 91 7.66 13.68 6.46
N HIS A 92 6.82 14.67 6.68
CA HIS A 92 7.12 16.07 6.34
C HIS A 92 8.13 16.63 7.33
N VAL A 93 9.37 16.83 6.89
CA VAL A 93 10.43 17.50 7.67
C VAL A 93 10.20 19.01 7.67
N LEU A 94 9.85 19.53 6.50
CA LEU A 94 9.48 20.91 6.31
C LEU A 94 8.35 21.01 5.28
N ARG A 95 7.32 21.79 5.59
CA ARG A 95 6.20 21.99 4.69
C ARG A 95 5.60 23.38 4.87
N ASN A 96 5.38 24.06 3.75
CA ASN A 96 4.57 25.27 3.64
C ASN A 96 3.82 25.29 2.31
N ASP A 97 3.13 26.37 1.98
CA ASP A 97 2.30 26.45 0.77
C ASP A 97 3.08 26.31 -0.53
N ALA A 98 4.36 26.65 -0.54
CA ALA A 98 5.21 26.69 -1.73
C ALA A 98 6.26 25.57 -1.77
N PHE A 99 6.67 25.04 -0.63
CA PHE A 99 7.80 24.13 -0.53
C PHE A 99 7.51 22.99 0.45
N GLU A 100 7.93 21.78 0.08
CA GLU A 100 7.95 20.61 0.98
C GLU A 100 9.29 19.87 0.89
N PHE A 101 9.74 19.38 2.04
CA PHE A 101 10.86 18.47 2.18
C PHE A 101 10.40 17.26 3.00
N ASN A 102 10.49 16.09 2.40
CA ASN A 102 10.00 14.84 2.95
C ASN A 102 11.11 13.81 3.07
N LEU A 103 11.04 12.99 4.13
CA LEU A 103 11.66 11.68 4.19
C LEU A 103 10.56 10.66 3.90
N TYR A 104 10.78 9.76 2.96
CA TYR A 104 9.72 8.87 2.53
C TYR A 104 10.22 7.51 2.06
N THR A 105 9.29 6.58 1.97
CA THR A 105 9.47 5.28 1.34
C THR A 105 8.47 5.15 0.21
N ARG A 106 8.85 4.44 -0.84
CA ARG A 106 7.96 4.07 -1.95
C ARG A 106 8.18 2.62 -2.33
N TYR A 107 7.12 1.99 -2.77
CA TYR A 107 7.15 0.65 -3.29
C TYR A 107 7.54 0.65 -4.77
N ARG A 108 8.47 -0.28 -5.16
CA ARG A 108 8.88 -0.52 -6.55
C ARG A 108 8.23 -1.80 -7.06
N PHE A 109 7.36 -1.67 -8.07
CA PHE A 109 6.61 -2.78 -8.65
C PHE A 109 7.39 -3.64 -9.65
N GLN A 110 8.58 -3.18 -10.06
CA GLN A 110 9.37 -3.87 -11.06
C GLN A 110 9.81 -5.24 -10.57
N LYS A 111 9.57 -6.28 -11.36
CA LYS A 111 9.99 -7.64 -11.12
C LYS A 111 10.23 -8.38 -12.41
N LEU A 112 10.99 -9.48 -12.34
CA LEU A 112 11.10 -10.51 -13.38
C LEU A 112 11.05 -11.87 -12.71
N ASP A 113 10.05 -12.66 -13.10
CA ASP A 113 9.85 -14.03 -12.66
C ASP A 113 10.45 -14.96 -13.75
N PRO A 114 11.49 -15.75 -13.43
CA PRO A 114 12.10 -16.69 -14.39
C PRO A 114 11.15 -17.75 -14.93
N ASP A 115 10.13 -18.11 -14.16
CA ASP A 115 9.16 -19.14 -14.55
C ASP A 115 8.06 -18.57 -15.48
N SER A 116 8.02 -17.27 -15.69
CA SER A 116 7.01 -16.61 -16.53
C SER A 116 7.13 -16.90 -18.01
N HIS A 117 8.35 -17.19 -18.50
CA HIS A 117 8.62 -17.46 -19.91
C HIS A 117 9.88 -18.33 -20.09
N SER A 118 9.84 -19.27 -21.01
CA SER A 118 10.95 -20.21 -21.28
C SER A 118 12.29 -19.54 -21.61
N PHE A 119 12.26 -18.33 -22.17
CA PHE A 119 13.47 -17.52 -22.42
C PHE A 119 14.20 -17.15 -21.12
N TYR A 120 13.50 -17.03 -19.99
CA TYR A 120 14.06 -16.63 -18.70
C TYR A 120 14.53 -17.80 -17.83
N GLU A 121 14.29 -19.03 -18.24
CA GLU A 121 14.75 -20.22 -17.53
C GLU A 121 16.26 -20.13 -17.23
N GLY A 122 16.62 -20.29 -15.95
CA GLY A 122 18.00 -20.19 -15.46
C GLY A 122 18.50 -18.78 -15.17
N LEU A 123 17.62 -17.76 -15.18
CA LEU A 123 17.89 -16.48 -14.51
C LEU A 123 17.61 -16.59 -13.01
N ASP A 124 18.27 -15.75 -12.24
CA ASP A 124 17.83 -15.47 -10.88
C ASP A 124 16.57 -14.59 -10.89
N GLU A 125 15.70 -14.77 -9.92
CA GLU A 125 14.50 -13.94 -9.75
C GLU A 125 14.87 -12.47 -9.47
N ARG A 126 14.15 -11.53 -10.08
CA ARG A 126 14.29 -10.09 -9.83
C ARG A 126 13.05 -9.62 -9.08
N ASP A 127 13.21 -9.45 -7.78
CA ASP A 127 12.12 -9.09 -6.89
C ASP A 127 11.78 -7.60 -6.93
N GLN A 128 10.56 -7.32 -6.51
CA GLN A 128 10.11 -5.98 -6.16
C GLN A 128 10.86 -5.45 -4.94
N SER A 129 10.91 -4.13 -4.75
CA SER A 129 11.64 -3.50 -3.65
C SER A 129 10.83 -2.44 -2.92
N LEU A 130 11.27 -2.09 -1.73
CA LEU A 130 10.86 -0.89 -1.00
C LEU A 130 12.06 0.06 -0.94
N ASP A 131 11.93 1.18 -1.62
CA ASP A 131 12.96 2.21 -1.63
C ASP A 131 12.67 3.28 -0.58
N ALA A 132 13.71 3.85 0.02
CA ALA A 132 13.59 4.99 0.92
C ALA A 132 14.50 6.13 0.49
N GLY A 133 14.11 7.35 0.81
CA GLY A 133 14.89 8.52 0.43
C GLY A 133 14.27 9.85 0.81
N ILE A 134 14.61 10.86 0.02
CA ILE A 134 14.17 12.23 0.23
C ILE A 134 13.39 12.75 -0.98
N GLU A 135 12.40 13.57 -0.73
CA GLU A 135 11.60 14.28 -1.75
C GLU A 135 11.64 15.78 -1.45
N LEU A 136 11.96 16.57 -2.47
CA LEU A 136 11.85 18.03 -2.47
C LEU A 136 10.74 18.43 -3.43
N GLY A 137 9.74 19.17 -2.96
CA GLY A 137 8.63 19.68 -3.74
C GLY A 137 8.59 21.20 -3.77
N LEU A 138 8.41 21.77 -4.94
CA LEU A 138 8.15 23.20 -5.14
C LEU A 138 6.82 23.37 -5.88
N LYS A 139 5.86 24.04 -5.24
CA LYS A 139 4.53 24.29 -5.76
C LYS A 139 4.29 25.77 -6.00
N GLN A 140 3.93 26.09 -7.22
CA GLN A 140 3.69 27.47 -7.67
C GLN A 140 2.46 27.55 -8.57
N ASN A 141 2.03 28.75 -8.94
CA ASN A 141 0.90 28.95 -9.85
C ASN A 141 1.14 28.37 -11.26
N TRP A 142 2.40 28.21 -11.66
CA TRP A 142 2.79 27.63 -12.95
C TRP A 142 2.93 26.10 -12.91
N GLY A 143 2.76 25.47 -11.76
CA GLY A 143 2.83 24.01 -11.60
C GLY A 143 3.60 23.58 -10.37
N GLU A 144 3.86 22.30 -10.31
CA GLU A 144 4.59 21.63 -9.24
C GLU A 144 5.81 20.90 -9.80
N ILE A 145 6.96 21.13 -9.19
CA ILE A 145 8.20 20.40 -9.45
C ILE A 145 8.50 19.52 -8.24
N LYS A 146 8.92 18.27 -8.49
CA LYS A 146 9.48 17.39 -7.47
C LYS A 146 10.84 16.88 -7.90
N LEU A 147 11.72 16.72 -6.93
CA LEU A 147 13.01 16.07 -7.06
C LEU A 147 13.13 15.03 -5.97
N ASP A 148 13.28 13.79 -6.36
CA ASP A 148 13.40 12.63 -5.46
C ASP A 148 14.78 12.00 -5.58
N TRP A 149 15.30 11.52 -4.47
CA TRP A 149 16.41 10.58 -4.43
C TRP A 149 16.02 9.44 -3.50
N VAL A 150 16.17 8.20 -3.98
CA VAL A 150 15.86 6.99 -3.20
C VAL A 150 16.92 5.93 -3.39
N THR A 151 17.01 5.03 -2.42
CA THR A 151 17.86 3.85 -2.42
C THR A 151 17.10 2.65 -1.87
N ASP A 152 17.56 1.45 -2.22
CA ASP A 152 17.00 0.19 -1.75
C ASP A 152 17.09 0.04 -0.21
N THR A 153 16.06 -0.53 0.40
CA THR A 153 16.01 -0.82 1.83
C THR A 153 15.86 -2.30 2.16
N LEU A 154 15.65 -3.14 1.15
CA LEU A 154 15.44 -4.57 1.30
C LEU A 154 16.63 -5.43 0.83
N ASP A 155 17.75 -4.80 0.47
CA ASP A 155 18.96 -5.47 -0.03
C ASP A 155 18.70 -6.29 -1.32
N ARG A 156 17.78 -5.79 -2.18
CA ARG A 156 17.42 -6.41 -3.45
C ARG A 156 18.36 -5.96 -4.58
N HIS A 157 18.23 -4.70 -4.97
CA HIS A 157 19.03 -4.15 -6.07
C HIS A 157 20.23 -3.32 -5.60
N ASN A 158 20.30 -2.94 -4.34
CA ASN A 158 21.41 -2.15 -3.75
C ASN A 158 21.77 -0.88 -4.52
N GLY A 159 20.83 -0.36 -5.30
CA GLY A 159 21.03 0.79 -6.19
C GLY A 159 20.27 2.02 -5.77
N GLN A 160 20.39 3.06 -6.59
CA GLN A 160 19.84 4.39 -6.33
C GLN A 160 19.13 4.93 -7.57
N GLU A 161 18.12 5.77 -7.31
CA GLU A 161 17.41 6.51 -8.36
C GLU A 161 17.27 7.99 -7.97
N VAL A 162 17.51 8.88 -8.94
CA VAL A 162 17.15 10.29 -8.87
C VAL A 162 16.05 10.55 -9.88
N ARG A 163 14.94 11.14 -9.43
CA ARG A 163 13.81 11.47 -10.30
C ARG A 163 13.48 12.95 -10.22
N PHE A 164 13.25 13.53 -11.35
CA PHE A 164 12.71 14.87 -11.51
C PHE A 164 11.33 14.74 -12.15
N SER A 165 10.33 15.44 -11.60
CA SER A 165 8.99 15.49 -12.19
C SER A 165 8.45 16.92 -12.23
N TYR A 166 7.68 17.20 -13.27
CA TYR A 166 6.90 18.42 -13.38
C TYR A 166 5.47 18.07 -13.72
N ARG A 167 4.50 18.70 -13.05
CA ARG A 167 3.08 18.60 -13.35
C ARG A 167 2.39 19.95 -13.30
N TYR A 168 1.39 20.11 -14.15
CA TYR A 168 0.48 21.24 -14.11
C TYR A 168 -0.92 20.75 -13.83
N ARG A 169 -1.71 21.49 -13.03
CA ARG A 169 -3.07 21.11 -12.66
C ARG A 169 -4.09 22.05 -13.24
N PHE A 170 -5.09 21.46 -13.89
CA PHE A 170 -6.30 22.12 -14.34
C PHE A 170 -7.48 21.66 -13.49
N GLU A 171 -8.26 22.59 -12.97
CA GLU A 171 -9.49 22.31 -12.26
C GLU A 171 -10.68 22.84 -13.05
N THR A 172 -11.68 21.99 -13.33
CA THR A 172 -12.86 22.35 -14.07
C THR A 172 -14.10 21.61 -13.53
N GLY A 173 -14.95 22.33 -12.78
CA GLY A 173 -16.09 21.74 -12.11
C GLY A 173 -15.65 20.63 -11.14
N PRO A 174 -16.18 19.39 -11.28
CA PRO A 174 -15.81 18.28 -10.42
C PRO A 174 -14.50 17.57 -10.84
N TRP A 175 -13.82 18.06 -11.87
CA TRP A 175 -12.64 17.41 -12.44
C TRP A 175 -11.34 18.13 -12.07
N SER A 176 -10.33 17.35 -11.71
CA SER A 176 -8.95 17.77 -11.66
C SER A 176 -8.17 16.96 -12.68
N ILE A 177 -7.45 17.64 -13.57
CA ILE A 177 -6.69 17.04 -14.67
C ILE A 177 -5.26 17.55 -14.57
N SER A 178 -4.29 16.65 -14.51
CA SER A 178 -2.89 17.01 -14.28
C SER A 178 -1.98 16.26 -15.26
N PRO A 179 -1.63 16.85 -16.41
CA PRO A 179 -0.53 16.35 -17.22
C PRO A 179 0.79 16.47 -16.46
N PHE A 180 1.68 15.50 -16.70
CA PHE A 180 3.00 15.50 -16.08
C PHE A 180 4.08 14.96 -17.03
N VAL A 181 5.32 15.31 -16.73
CA VAL A 181 6.53 14.74 -17.32
C VAL A 181 7.47 14.35 -16.19
N THR A 182 8.15 13.22 -16.37
CA THR A 182 9.18 12.72 -15.44
C THR A 182 10.45 12.43 -16.21
N TRP A 183 11.57 12.61 -15.54
CA TRP A 183 12.87 12.12 -15.93
C TRP A 183 13.50 11.43 -14.73
N SER A 184 14.08 10.26 -14.91
CA SER A 184 14.84 9.60 -13.83
C SER A 184 16.18 9.09 -14.35
N TRP A 185 17.14 9.10 -13.45
CA TRP A 185 18.44 8.47 -13.60
C TRP A 185 18.53 7.35 -12.56
N GLN A 186 19.03 6.20 -13.03
CA GLN A 186 19.24 4.99 -12.22
C GLN A 186 20.70 4.59 -12.30
N ASP A 187 21.30 4.26 -11.17
CA ASP A 187 22.67 3.80 -11.12
C ASP A 187 22.84 2.37 -11.69
N ALA A 188 24.08 1.96 -11.85
CA ALA A 188 24.42 0.66 -12.42
C ALA A 188 23.85 -0.50 -11.58
N ASN A 189 23.86 -0.42 -10.25
CA ASN A 189 23.37 -1.51 -9.40
C ASN A 189 21.88 -1.77 -9.64
N LEU A 190 21.07 -0.69 -9.67
CA LEU A 190 19.64 -0.78 -9.92
C LEU A 190 19.37 -1.31 -11.34
N THR A 191 20.06 -0.77 -12.35
CA THR A 191 19.81 -1.12 -13.74
C THR A 191 20.31 -2.53 -14.04
N ASP A 192 21.50 -2.92 -13.54
CA ASP A 192 22.05 -4.27 -13.72
C ASP A 192 21.19 -5.34 -13.03
N TYR A 193 20.62 -5.03 -11.85
CA TYR A 193 19.73 -5.97 -11.16
C TYR A 193 18.51 -6.34 -12.01
N TYR A 194 17.83 -5.36 -12.61
CA TYR A 194 16.61 -5.62 -13.37
C TYR A 194 16.86 -6.01 -14.83
N PHE A 195 17.90 -5.50 -15.46
CA PHE A 195 18.14 -5.64 -16.91
C PHE A 195 19.47 -6.31 -17.26
N GLY A 196 20.30 -6.62 -16.28
CA GLY A 196 21.57 -7.32 -16.49
C GLY A 196 21.39 -8.83 -16.68
N VAL A 197 22.35 -9.44 -17.37
CA VAL A 197 22.52 -10.88 -17.47
C VAL A 197 23.94 -11.20 -17.02
N SER A 198 24.10 -11.91 -15.91
CA SER A 198 25.41 -12.33 -15.41
C SER A 198 26.02 -13.42 -16.28
N GLU A 199 27.34 -13.66 -16.16
CA GLU A 199 28.03 -14.74 -16.85
C GLU A 199 27.46 -16.14 -16.52
N SER A 200 26.92 -16.33 -15.31
CA SER A 200 26.29 -17.58 -14.89
C SER A 200 24.88 -17.78 -15.48
N GLU A 201 24.22 -16.72 -15.85
CA GLU A 201 22.89 -16.71 -16.46
C GLU A 201 22.94 -16.71 -17.99
N ALA A 202 24.14 -16.50 -18.56
CA ALA A 202 24.31 -16.34 -20.00
C ALA A 202 24.05 -17.65 -20.76
N ARG A 203 23.39 -17.53 -21.91
CA ARG A 203 23.11 -18.60 -22.86
C ARG A 203 23.41 -18.10 -24.28
N PRO A 204 23.53 -19.00 -25.29
CA PRO A 204 23.79 -18.57 -26.68
C PRO A 204 22.76 -17.59 -27.25
N ASP A 205 21.51 -17.69 -26.83
CA ASP A 205 20.39 -16.83 -27.22
C ASP A 205 20.18 -15.63 -26.26
N ARG A 206 20.88 -15.63 -25.12
CA ARG A 206 20.81 -14.58 -24.08
C ARG A 206 22.25 -14.36 -23.58
N PRO A 207 23.06 -13.56 -24.26
CA PRO A 207 24.44 -13.30 -23.85
C PRO A 207 24.51 -12.50 -22.55
N ALA A 208 25.67 -12.61 -21.85
CA ALA A 208 25.95 -11.76 -20.70
C ALA A 208 25.87 -10.27 -21.09
N TYR A 209 25.23 -9.47 -20.24
CA TYR A 209 24.99 -8.07 -20.49
C TYR A 209 25.00 -7.27 -19.18
N SER A 210 25.69 -6.14 -19.16
CA SER A 210 25.69 -5.19 -18.06
C SER A 210 25.33 -3.81 -18.61
N PRO A 211 24.08 -3.35 -18.42
CA PRO A 211 23.60 -2.05 -18.92
C PRO A 211 24.33 -0.86 -18.29
N GLY A 212 24.83 -1.00 -17.06
CA GLY A 212 25.36 0.15 -16.31
C GLY A 212 24.26 1.11 -15.87
N GLU A 213 24.56 2.42 -15.80
CA GLU A 213 23.56 3.43 -15.47
C GLU A 213 22.56 3.66 -16.61
N SER A 214 21.34 4.06 -16.27
CA SER A 214 20.29 4.32 -17.26
C SER A 214 19.49 5.59 -17.00
N GLN A 215 18.84 6.09 -18.05
CA GLN A 215 17.94 7.23 -17.97
C GLN A 215 16.58 6.87 -18.57
N TRP A 216 15.54 7.41 -17.94
CA TRP A 216 14.15 7.20 -18.31
C TRP A 216 13.44 8.52 -18.49
N ILE A 217 12.57 8.60 -19.47
CA ILE A 217 11.66 9.73 -19.65
C ILE A 217 10.23 9.22 -19.74
N GLY A 218 9.31 9.89 -19.03
CA GLY A 218 7.91 9.54 -19.00
C GLY A 218 7.01 10.75 -19.11
N PHE A 219 5.84 10.51 -19.67
CA PHE A 219 4.76 11.48 -19.81
C PHE A 219 3.46 10.84 -19.33
N GLY A 220 2.55 11.64 -18.82
CA GLY A 220 1.28 11.08 -18.42
C GLY A 220 0.23 12.11 -18.07
N LEU A 221 -0.91 11.58 -17.67
CA LEU A 221 -2.08 12.33 -17.30
C LEU A 221 -2.71 11.74 -16.05
N ASN A 222 -2.79 12.53 -15.00
CA ASN A 222 -3.58 12.23 -13.82
C ASN A 222 -4.95 12.90 -13.93
N THR A 223 -6.00 12.16 -13.59
CA THR A 223 -7.37 12.68 -13.55
C THR A 223 -8.01 12.32 -12.22
N ALA A 224 -8.79 13.21 -11.64
CA ALA A 224 -9.64 12.92 -10.50
C ALA A 224 -11.03 13.51 -10.74
N TRP A 225 -12.06 12.72 -10.42
CA TRP A 225 -13.45 13.09 -10.52
C TRP A 225 -14.11 13.06 -9.15
N HIS A 226 -14.40 14.24 -8.64
CA HIS A 226 -15.10 14.44 -7.37
C HIS A 226 -16.61 14.23 -7.56
N VAL A 227 -17.08 12.99 -7.39
CA VAL A 227 -18.50 12.62 -7.53
C VAL A 227 -19.33 13.25 -6.40
N SER A 228 -18.74 13.38 -5.24
CA SER A 228 -19.31 14.02 -4.06
C SER A 228 -18.19 14.55 -3.15
N ASP A 229 -18.57 15.21 -2.06
CA ASP A 229 -17.61 15.66 -1.03
C ASP A 229 -16.80 14.52 -0.38
N ARG A 230 -17.13 13.26 -0.67
CA ARG A 230 -16.48 12.09 -0.05
C ARG A 230 -16.01 11.02 -1.02
N ILE A 231 -16.49 11.02 -2.24
CA ILE A 231 -16.16 9.97 -3.22
C ILE A 231 -15.41 10.61 -4.36
N VAL A 232 -14.20 10.14 -4.58
CA VAL A 232 -13.35 10.55 -5.68
C VAL A 232 -12.96 9.31 -6.47
N PHE A 233 -13.26 9.31 -7.77
CA PHE A 233 -12.65 8.38 -8.71
C PHE A 233 -11.46 9.06 -9.36
N PHE A 234 -10.45 8.26 -9.66
CA PHE A 234 -9.23 8.77 -10.28
C PHE A 234 -8.74 7.83 -11.37
N GLY A 235 -7.93 8.38 -12.24
CA GLY A 235 -7.22 7.65 -13.27
C GLY A 235 -5.84 8.26 -13.50
N ASN A 236 -4.86 7.40 -13.73
CA ASN A 236 -3.54 7.75 -14.22
C ASN A 236 -3.30 6.98 -15.52
N PHE A 237 -2.73 7.66 -16.47
CA PHE A 237 -2.19 7.08 -17.69
C PHE A 237 -0.76 7.60 -17.85
N ALA A 238 0.19 6.68 -18.05
CA ALA A 238 1.59 7.03 -18.23
C ALA A 238 2.19 6.22 -19.38
N PHE A 239 3.15 6.83 -20.07
CA PHE A 239 3.95 6.20 -21.10
C PHE A 239 5.34 6.85 -21.17
N GLY A 240 6.31 6.13 -21.70
CA GLY A 240 7.67 6.63 -21.81
C GLY A 240 8.63 5.55 -22.30
N GLY A 241 9.92 5.77 -22.09
CA GLY A 241 10.98 4.85 -22.48
C GLY A 241 12.27 5.07 -21.73
N ALA A 242 13.15 4.07 -21.85
CA ALA A 242 14.52 4.10 -21.35
C ALA A 242 15.50 4.47 -22.47
N ASP A 243 16.73 4.74 -22.08
CA ASP A 243 17.84 4.87 -23.01
C ASP A 243 18.30 3.49 -23.56
N SER A 244 19.27 3.52 -24.49
CA SER A 244 19.78 2.31 -25.14
C SER A 244 20.39 1.31 -24.16
N ASN A 245 20.87 1.74 -23.01
CA ASN A 245 21.48 0.84 -22.03
C ASN A 245 20.48 -0.21 -21.52
N VAL A 246 19.21 0.18 -21.40
CA VAL A 246 18.12 -0.75 -21.04
C VAL A 246 17.54 -1.44 -22.28
N VAL A 247 17.28 -0.67 -23.36
CA VAL A 247 16.63 -1.19 -24.57
C VAL A 247 17.47 -2.28 -25.27
N ASP A 248 18.79 -2.17 -25.25
CA ASP A 248 19.70 -3.16 -25.84
C ASP A 248 19.89 -4.42 -24.96
N SER A 249 19.27 -4.48 -23.77
CA SER A 249 19.32 -5.68 -22.91
C SER A 249 18.63 -6.85 -23.60
N PRO A 250 19.25 -8.05 -23.58
CA PRO A 250 18.60 -9.25 -24.10
C PRO A 250 17.34 -9.66 -23.34
N LEU A 251 17.09 -9.08 -22.16
CA LEU A 251 15.85 -9.32 -21.37
C LEU A 251 14.68 -8.45 -21.83
N VAL A 252 14.92 -7.43 -22.62
CA VAL A 252 13.93 -6.41 -23.00
C VAL A 252 13.43 -6.70 -24.41
N GLU A 253 12.12 -6.85 -24.55
CA GLU A 253 11.48 -7.05 -25.86
C GLU A 253 11.05 -5.72 -26.48
N GLU A 254 10.77 -4.71 -25.64
CA GLU A 254 10.06 -3.52 -26.06
C GLU A 254 10.76 -2.22 -25.61
N ASP A 255 10.80 -1.21 -26.49
CA ASP A 255 11.59 0.01 -26.31
C ASP A 255 11.00 1.04 -25.33
N GLY A 256 9.76 0.88 -24.91
CA GLY A 256 9.07 1.85 -24.08
C GLY A 256 8.11 1.20 -23.08
N PHE A 257 7.32 1.98 -22.36
CA PHE A 257 6.35 1.50 -21.38
C PHE A 257 5.02 2.23 -21.47
N SER A 258 3.96 1.57 -21.01
CA SER A 258 2.68 2.19 -20.75
C SER A 258 2.00 1.60 -19.52
N SER A 259 1.31 2.44 -18.76
CA SER A 259 0.51 1.98 -17.63
C SER A 259 -0.80 2.74 -17.51
N ILE A 260 -1.79 2.05 -17.00
CA ILE A 260 -3.08 2.62 -16.59
C ILE A 260 -3.29 2.23 -15.12
N PHE A 261 -3.70 3.20 -14.33
CA PHE A 261 -4.13 2.98 -12.97
C PHE A 261 -5.47 3.68 -12.75
N VAL A 262 -6.50 2.95 -12.37
CA VAL A 262 -7.83 3.49 -12.13
C VAL A 262 -8.36 3.02 -10.79
N GLY A 263 -9.09 3.87 -10.11
CA GLY A 263 -9.62 3.49 -8.79
C GLY A 263 -10.58 4.51 -8.21
N GLY A 264 -10.94 4.26 -6.97
CA GLY A 264 -11.81 5.13 -6.21
C GLY A 264 -11.45 5.17 -4.75
N THR A 265 -11.70 6.31 -4.11
CA THR A 265 -11.44 6.54 -2.70
C THR A 265 -12.64 7.15 -2.01
N TYR A 266 -12.82 6.78 -0.74
CA TYR A 266 -13.75 7.41 0.17
C TYR A 266 -12.97 8.28 1.17
N LEU A 267 -13.30 9.57 1.18
CA LEU A 267 -12.71 10.58 2.06
C LEU A 267 -13.41 10.60 3.43
N PHE A 268 -12.63 10.50 4.47
CA PHE A 268 -13.09 10.65 5.85
C PHE A 268 -13.01 12.12 6.29
N GLY A 269 -13.96 12.53 7.11
CA GLY A 269 -14.06 13.94 7.54
C GLY A 269 -14.70 14.84 6.46
N ASN A 270 -14.57 16.15 6.63
CA ASN A 270 -15.02 17.16 5.67
C ASN A 270 -13.84 17.70 4.83
N ALA A 271 -12.99 16.80 4.35
CA ALA A 271 -11.71 17.09 3.73
C ALA A 271 -11.77 18.08 2.54
N LEU A 272 -12.92 18.26 1.92
CA LEU A 272 -13.10 19.19 0.79
C LEU A 272 -13.65 20.57 1.19
N LYS A 273 -13.86 20.83 2.48
CA LYS A 273 -14.28 22.16 2.96
C LYS A 273 -13.09 22.83 3.65
N PRO A 274 -12.63 23.99 3.15
CA PRO A 274 -11.49 24.73 3.74
C PRO A 274 -11.69 25.12 5.21
N ASP A 275 -12.95 25.20 5.66
CA ASP A 275 -13.33 25.65 7.00
C ASP A 275 -13.52 24.51 8.00
N TYR A 276 -13.23 23.26 7.62
CA TYR A 276 -13.26 22.15 8.55
C TYR A 276 -12.00 22.14 9.40
N ILE A 277 -12.04 22.84 10.48
CA ILE A 277 -11.11 22.68 11.60
C ILE A 277 -11.54 21.39 12.29
N MET A 278 -10.70 20.34 12.22
CA MET A 278 -10.86 19.18 13.10
C MET A 278 -10.95 19.72 14.53
N ASN A 279 -11.84 19.16 15.32
CA ASN A 279 -11.97 19.57 16.70
C ASN A 279 -10.60 19.41 17.38
N GLU A 280 -9.91 20.52 17.62
CA GLU A 280 -8.53 20.55 18.11
C GLU A 280 -8.39 19.81 19.45
N GLU A 281 -9.51 19.74 20.24
CA GLU A 281 -9.55 19.02 21.51
C GLU A 281 -9.37 17.51 21.39
N ARG A 282 -9.73 16.90 20.25
CA ARG A 282 -9.56 15.46 20.01
C ARG A 282 -8.42 15.10 19.05
N GLN A 283 -7.88 16.08 18.34
CA GLN A 283 -6.70 15.86 17.52
C GLN A 283 -5.51 15.45 18.39
N GLY A 284 -5.02 14.23 18.12
CA GLY A 284 -3.87 13.70 18.83
C GLY A 284 -4.24 12.95 20.12
N GLU A 285 -5.52 12.65 20.35
CA GLU A 285 -5.90 11.70 21.40
C GLU A 285 -5.17 10.37 21.21
N TRP A 286 -4.52 9.95 22.27
CA TRP A 286 -3.79 8.70 22.30
C TRP A 286 -4.61 7.65 23.04
N SER A 287 -4.53 6.41 22.55
CA SER A 287 -5.02 5.26 23.29
C SER A 287 -3.94 4.15 23.29
N TRP A 288 -4.04 3.30 24.28
CA TRP A 288 -3.23 2.10 24.39
C TRP A 288 -4.13 0.88 24.55
N ARG A 289 -3.74 -0.23 23.92
CA ARG A 289 -4.46 -1.49 23.98
C ARG A 289 -3.50 -2.59 24.40
N VAL A 290 -3.92 -3.43 25.35
CA VAL A 290 -3.24 -4.69 25.66
C VAL A 290 -4.05 -5.84 25.08
N ASN A 291 -3.34 -6.81 24.55
CA ASN A 291 -3.88 -8.00 23.93
C ASN A 291 -3.25 -9.25 24.56
N TYR A 292 -4.05 -10.29 24.74
CA TYR A 292 -3.55 -11.63 25.05
C TYR A 292 -4.47 -12.67 24.39
N GLY A 293 -3.88 -13.66 23.74
CA GLY A 293 -4.65 -14.68 23.06
C GLY A 293 -3.83 -15.80 22.47
N TYR A 294 -4.47 -16.60 21.66
CA TYR A 294 -3.95 -17.84 21.10
C TYR A 294 -4.00 -17.81 19.57
N GLN A 295 -3.22 -18.70 18.97
CA GLN A 295 -3.25 -18.94 17.54
C GLN A 295 -4.51 -19.70 17.15
N ALA A 296 -5.22 -19.18 16.13
CA ALA A 296 -6.40 -19.81 15.55
C ALA A 296 -6.03 -20.75 14.39
N ASP A 297 -6.90 -21.74 14.14
CA ASP A 297 -6.70 -22.75 13.10
C ASP A 297 -7.17 -22.30 11.71
N GLY A 298 -8.13 -21.38 11.66
CA GLY A 298 -8.75 -20.89 10.44
C GLY A 298 -7.92 -19.86 9.68
N ASN A 299 -8.58 -19.24 8.72
CA ASN A 299 -8.19 -17.95 8.20
C ASN A 299 -9.27 -16.92 8.59
N ILE A 300 -8.91 -15.65 8.64
CA ILE A 300 -9.79 -14.55 9.09
C ILE A 300 -11.17 -14.55 8.45
N ILE A 301 -11.28 -15.03 7.20
CA ILE A 301 -12.55 -15.12 6.47
C ILE A 301 -13.40 -16.28 7.01
N SER A 302 -12.82 -17.46 7.17
CA SER A 302 -13.54 -18.63 7.71
C SER A 302 -13.93 -18.46 9.17
N GLU A 303 -13.10 -17.79 9.97
CA GLU A 303 -13.40 -17.46 11.36
C GLU A 303 -14.65 -16.57 11.46
N ILE A 304 -14.76 -15.56 10.59
CA ILE A 304 -15.90 -14.62 10.60
C ILE A 304 -17.15 -15.26 9.98
N ASP A 305 -17.02 -15.95 8.83
CA ASP A 305 -18.14 -16.50 8.07
C ASP A 305 -18.76 -17.73 8.75
N GLN A 306 -17.93 -18.60 9.31
CA GLN A 306 -18.35 -19.85 9.96
C GLN A 306 -18.45 -19.73 11.48
N GLY A 307 -17.89 -18.66 12.06
CA GLY A 307 -17.82 -18.49 13.51
C GLY A 307 -16.91 -19.53 14.19
N ASP A 308 -15.94 -20.05 13.45
CA ASP A 308 -14.97 -21.02 13.98
C ASP A 308 -13.78 -20.28 14.60
N PHE A 309 -13.76 -20.20 15.91
CA PHE A 309 -12.70 -19.61 16.72
C PHE A 309 -11.90 -20.68 17.45
N SER A 310 -11.73 -21.85 16.85
CA SER A 310 -10.99 -22.94 17.44
C SER A 310 -9.49 -22.61 17.54
N LYS A 311 -8.85 -23.18 18.58
CA LYS A 311 -7.41 -23.09 18.74
C LYS A 311 -6.74 -23.93 17.65
N SER A 312 -5.61 -23.45 17.15
CA SER A 312 -4.87 -24.12 16.07
C SER A 312 -4.46 -25.55 16.47
N GLU A 313 -4.71 -26.48 15.57
CA GLU A 313 -4.17 -27.85 15.63
C GLU A 313 -2.73 -27.91 15.09
N ILE A 314 -2.31 -26.89 14.31
CA ILE A 314 -0.99 -26.83 13.68
C ILE A 314 0.09 -26.42 14.68
N ALA A 315 -0.24 -25.46 15.58
CA ALA A 315 0.68 -24.99 16.61
C ALA A 315 -0.09 -24.43 17.83
N ASP A 316 0.25 -24.91 19.01
CA ASP A 316 -0.30 -24.44 20.28
C ASP A 316 0.52 -23.24 20.81
N THR A 317 0.28 -22.05 20.27
CA THR A 317 1.02 -20.85 20.62
C THR A 317 0.13 -19.73 21.12
N ASN A 318 0.72 -18.82 21.91
CA ASN A 318 0.04 -17.65 22.43
C ASN A 318 0.79 -16.37 22.06
N ILE A 319 0.07 -15.24 22.06
CA ILE A 319 0.68 -13.93 21.93
C ILE A 319 0.22 -12.99 23.04
N ALA A 320 1.11 -12.07 23.42
CA ALA A 320 0.81 -10.92 24.28
C ALA A 320 1.19 -9.65 23.52
N GLY A 321 0.33 -8.64 23.49
CA GLY A 321 0.53 -7.45 22.68
C GLY A 321 0.26 -6.15 23.41
N LEU A 322 0.94 -5.10 22.94
CA LEU A 322 0.68 -3.71 23.30
C LEU A 322 0.55 -2.91 22.01
N THR A 323 -0.59 -2.24 21.83
CA THR A 323 -0.83 -1.34 20.69
C THR A 323 -0.96 0.09 21.18
N LEU A 324 -0.22 0.99 20.58
CA LEU A 324 -0.38 2.43 20.73
C LEU A 324 -1.14 2.98 19.53
N SER A 325 -2.17 3.79 19.80
CA SER A 325 -3.01 4.36 18.78
C SER A 325 -3.03 5.88 18.89
N LYS A 326 -3.11 6.54 17.73
CA LYS A 326 -3.28 7.99 17.64
C LYS A 326 -4.42 8.32 16.70
N LEU A 327 -5.39 9.11 17.18
CA LEU A 327 -6.45 9.62 16.32
C LEU A 327 -5.86 10.58 15.29
N LEU A 328 -5.96 10.21 14.01
CA LEU A 328 -5.46 11.00 12.89
C LEU A 328 -6.54 11.89 12.28
N SER A 329 -7.78 11.40 12.21
CA SER A 329 -8.92 12.16 11.70
C SER A 329 -10.21 11.66 12.33
N GLU A 330 -11.04 12.58 12.82
CA GLU A 330 -12.36 12.28 13.35
C GLU A 330 -13.43 12.43 12.27
N GLY A 331 -14.29 11.43 12.11
CA GLY A 331 -15.40 11.45 11.17
C GLY A 331 -16.75 11.34 11.88
N LYS A 332 -17.84 11.70 11.19
CA LYS A 332 -19.20 11.58 11.74
C LYS A 332 -19.60 10.15 12.12
N ARG A 333 -19.12 9.15 11.40
CA ARG A 333 -19.45 7.73 11.57
C ARG A 333 -18.24 6.86 11.83
N MET A 334 -17.10 7.24 11.29
CA MET A 334 -15.86 6.47 11.37
C MET A 334 -14.70 7.42 11.63
N ASP A 335 -13.84 7.01 12.54
CA ASP A 335 -12.59 7.68 12.88
C ASP A 335 -11.42 6.99 12.12
N PHE A 336 -10.41 7.75 11.79
CA PHE A 336 -9.19 7.28 11.15
C PHE A 336 -8.04 7.33 12.15
N VAL A 337 -7.41 6.18 12.41
CA VAL A 337 -6.49 6.00 13.52
C VAL A 337 -5.19 5.38 13.01
N GLY A 338 -4.06 5.98 13.35
CA GLY A 338 -2.74 5.37 13.16
C GLY A 338 -2.40 4.49 14.36
N ARG A 339 -1.90 3.29 14.13
CA ARG A 339 -1.58 2.31 15.16
C ARG A 339 -0.17 1.75 14.99
N PHE A 340 0.49 1.52 16.11
CA PHE A 340 1.73 0.78 16.20
C PHE A 340 1.57 -0.31 17.26
N ALA A 341 1.73 -1.57 16.84
CA ALA A 341 1.60 -2.72 17.73
C ALA A 341 2.94 -3.41 17.92
N PHE A 342 3.18 -3.84 19.13
CA PHE A 342 4.24 -4.73 19.55
C PHE A 342 3.62 -6.01 20.09
N PHE A 343 4.06 -7.16 19.59
CA PHE A 343 3.63 -8.47 20.07
C PHE A 343 4.82 -9.30 20.53
N ARG A 344 4.60 -10.05 21.61
CA ARG A 344 5.49 -11.09 22.09
C ARG A 344 4.88 -12.44 21.79
N HIS A 345 5.52 -13.21 20.93
CA HIS A 345 5.13 -14.58 20.60
C HIS A 345 5.72 -15.53 21.64
N LEU A 346 4.87 -16.42 22.17
CA LEU A 346 5.21 -17.40 23.22
C LEU A 346 5.12 -18.79 22.56
N GLU A 347 6.22 -19.23 21.97
CA GLU A 347 6.33 -20.46 21.17
C GLU A 347 7.40 -21.42 21.72
N GLU A 348 7.71 -21.32 23.01
CA GLU A 348 8.75 -22.14 23.66
C GLU A 348 8.40 -23.62 23.62
N ASP A 349 7.12 -23.97 23.85
CA ASP A 349 6.63 -25.34 23.88
C ASP A 349 6.66 -26.00 22.48
N GLU A 350 6.66 -25.19 21.43
CA GLU A 350 6.78 -25.62 20.03
C GLU A 350 8.21 -25.61 19.49
N GLY A 351 9.20 -25.25 20.33
CA GLY A 351 10.62 -25.25 19.98
C GLY A 351 11.10 -24.02 19.21
N ASN A 352 10.23 -23.05 18.91
CA ASN A 352 10.60 -21.80 18.20
C ASN A 352 11.09 -20.70 19.17
N GLY A 353 10.85 -20.90 20.48
CA GLY A 353 11.24 -19.96 21.53
C GLY A 353 10.32 -18.74 21.59
N THR A 354 10.74 -17.77 22.36
CA THR A 354 10.01 -16.50 22.51
C THR A 354 10.68 -15.41 21.68
N PHE A 355 9.90 -14.68 20.86
CA PHE A 355 10.41 -13.60 19.99
C PHE A 355 9.38 -12.48 19.85
N SER A 356 9.78 -11.37 19.22
CA SER A 356 8.91 -10.21 19.06
C SER A 356 8.50 -10.00 17.60
N SER A 357 7.33 -9.37 17.44
CA SER A 357 6.92 -8.80 16.16
C SER A 357 6.35 -7.39 16.35
N TYR A 358 6.42 -6.61 15.30
CA TYR A 358 6.02 -5.21 15.24
C TYR A 358 5.09 -5.00 14.07
N ALA A 359 4.07 -4.17 14.24
CA ALA A 359 3.20 -3.78 13.13
C ALA A 359 2.93 -2.27 13.16
N ALA A 360 2.97 -1.66 11.98
CA ALA A 360 2.54 -0.29 11.77
C ALA A 360 1.38 -0.28 10.76
N TYR A 361 0.27 0.29 11.14
CA TYR A 361 -0.95 0.20 10.35
C TYR A 361 -1.91 1.36 10.59
N ILE A 362 -2.82 1.52 9.66
CA ILE A 362 -3.93 2.45 9.74
C ILE A 362 -5.21 1.67 10.03
N ALA A 363 -6.04 2.20 10.89
CA ALA A 363 -7.34 1.60 11.19
C ALA A 363 -8.48 2.59 10.96
N VAL A 364 -9.59 2.06 10.46
CA VAL A 364 -10.88 2.74 10.43
C VAL A 364 -11.72 2.20 11.56
N MET A 365 -12.17 3.09 12.42
CA MET A 365 -12.89 2.74 13.64
C MET A 365 -14.30 3.34 13.60
N GLY A 366 -15.32 2.49 13.69
CA GLY A 366 -16.72 2.89 13.72
C GLY A 366 -17.36 2.60 15.07
N LYS A 367 -18.49 3.29 15.35
CA LYS A 367 -19.29 3.11 16.56
C LYS A 367 -20.68 2.63 16.21
N GLY A 368 -21.13 1.58 16.88
CA GLY A 368 -22.51 1.10 16.82
C GLY A 368 -23.33 1.67 17.97
N TYR A 369 -24.50 2.21 17.65
CA TYR A 369 -25.39 2.83 18.62
C TYR A 369 -26.65 2.01 18.85
N SER A 370 -27.13 2.03 20.08
CA SER A 370 -28.42 1.43 20.40
C SER A 370 -29.55 2.14 19.63
N PRO A 371 -30.45 1.38 18.97
CA PRO A 371 -31.60 1.97 18.28
C PRO A 371 -32.53 2.75 19.21
N TRP A 372 -32.56 2.40 20.49
CA TRP A 372 -33.49 2.95 21.48
C TRP A 372 -32.90 4.09 22.31
N SER A 373 -31.63 3.94 22.79
CA SER A 373 -31.01 4.92 23.69
C SER A 373 -30.10 5.93 22.99
N LYS A 374 -29.75 5.68 21.74
CA LYS A 374 -28.68 6.39 20.98
C LYS A 374 -27.31 6.41 21.68
N GLU A 375 -27.13 5.56 22.68
CA GLU A 375 -25.85 5.38 23.34
C GLU A 375 -24.97 4.41 22.55
N GLU A 376 -23.66 4.59 22.63
CA GLU A 376 -22.69 3.68 22.03
C GLU A 376 -22.77 2.30 22.69
N TRP A 377 -23.00 1.28 21.88
CA TRP A 377 -23.14 -0.11 22.31
C TRP A 377 -21.88 -0.91 22.10
N PHE A 378 -21.22 -0.68 20.98
CA PHE A 378 -19.98 -1.33 20.64
C PHE A 378 -19.17 -0.42 19.70
N ARG A 379 -17.90 -0.70 19.61
CA ARG A 379 -16.97 -0.10 18.67
C ARG A 379 -16.36 -1.23 17.85
N TYR A 380 -16.15 -0.99 16.58
CA TYR A 380 -15.47 -1.93 15.68
C TYR A 380 -14.38 -1.21 14.92
N SER A 381 -13.32 -1.93 14.55
CA SER A 381 -12.32 -1.38 13.66
C SER A 381 -11.79 -2.43 12.68
N PHE A 382 -11.37 -1.94 11.53
CA PHE A 382 -10.59 -2.65 10.54
C PHE A 382 -9.28 -1.92 10.36
N GLY A 383 -8.16 -2.61 10.58
CA GLY A 383 -6.81 -2.10 10.42
C GLY A 383 -6.05 -2.86 9.33
N TYR A 384 -5.24 -2.14 8.58
CA TYR A 384 -4.35 -2.72 7.59
C TYR A 384 -3.01 -1.98 7.55
N GLY A 385 -1.93 -2.73 7.38
CA GLY A 385 -0.57 -2.23 7.29
C GLY A 385 0.45 -3.33 7.13
N MET A 386 1.62 -3.13 7.71
CA MET A 386 2.77 -4.02 7.57
C MET A 386 3.24 -4.50 8.93
N SER A 387 3.76 -5.72 8.96
CA SER A 387 4.37 -6.30 10.16
C SER A 387 5.73 -6.89 9.86
N TYR A 388 6.62 -6.79 10.84
CA TYR A 388 7.92 -7.45 10.88
C TYR A 388 7.99 -8.37 12.09
N ALA A 389 8.44 -9.61 11.91
CA ALA A 389 8.67 -10.56 12.99
C ALA A 389 10.16 -10.92 13.05
N GLU A 390 10.74 -10.91 14.27
CA GLU A 390 12.14 -11.30 14.49
C GLU A 390 12.41 -12.76 14.10
N LYS A 391 11.39 -13.60 14.23
CA LYS A 391 11.35 -14.97 13.71
C LYS A 391 9.99 -15.20 13.04
N VAL A 392 9.96 -16.07 12.06
CA VAL A 392 8.72 -16.52 11.46
C VAL A 392 7.95 -17.37 12.48
N PRO A 393 6.66 -17.08 12.77
CA PRO A 393 5.82 -17.89 13.64
C PRO A 393 5.78 -19.34 13.21
N ILE A 394 5.79 -20.29 14.17
CA ILE A 394 5.88 -21.73 13.88
C ILE A 394 4.73 -22.24 13.01
N ALA A 395 3.53 -21.67 13.17
CA ALA A 395 2.40 -22.03 12.34
C ALA A 395 2.55 -21.58 10.89
N GLU A 396 3.12 -20.40 10.66
CA GLU A 396 3.48 -19.93 9.30
C GLU A 396 4.50 -20.91 8.70
N GLN A 397 5.56 -21.27 9.43
CA GLN A 397 6.59 -22.19 8.97
C GLN A 397 5.99 -23.55 8.57
N ARG A 398 5.12 -24.13 9.41
CA ARG A 398 4.49 -25.45 9.16
C ARG A 398 3.52 -25.42 8.00
N LYS A 399 2.75 -24.35 7.89
CA LYS A 399 1.78 -24.14 6.81
C LYS A 399 2.48 -24.01 5.47
N GLN A 400 3.54 -23.20 5.40
CA GLN A 400 4.34 -23.00 4.19
C GLN A 400 5.13 -24.26 3.80
N ALA A 401 5.72 -24.96 4.76
CA ALA A 401 6.39 -26.23 4.49
C ALA A 401 5.46 -27.29 3.87
N SER A 402 4.15 -27.24 4.17
CA SER A 402 3.17 -28.16 3.61
C SER A 402 2.72 -27.78 2.19
N SER A 403 2.79 -26.50 1.81
CA SER A 403 2.41 -25.99 0.49
C SER A 403 3.59 -25.81 -0.46
N GLY A 404 4.82 -25.91 0.04
CA GLY A 404 6.04 -25.69 -0.78
C GLY A 404 6.35 -24.23 -1.02
N GLU A 405 5.75 -23.33 -0.23
CA GLU A 405 5.90 -21.87 -0.37
C GLU A 405 6.95 -21.30 0.61
N ASN A 406 7.37 -20.07 0.38
CA ASN A 406 8.37 -19.39 1.19
C ASN A 406 7.77 -18.70 2.42
N THR A 407 8.59 -18.49 3.47
CA THR A 407 8.26 -17.72 4.65
C THR A 407 8.95 -16.36 4.62
N SER A 408 8.35 -15.34 5.28
CA SER A 408 8.95 -14.01 5.37
C SER A 408 8.84 -13.41 6.77
N HIS A 409 9.88 -12.69 7.17
CA HIS A 409 9.86 -11.85 8.37
C HIS A 409 8.95 -10.65 8.22
N PHE A 410 8.76 -10.16 7.00
CA PHE A 410 7.98 -8.98 6.67
C PHE A 410 6.71 -9.39 5.91
N LEU A 411 5.54 -9.16 6.49
CA LEU A 411 4.24 -9.54 5.95
C LEU A 411 3.23 -8.42 6.12
N ASN A 412 2.15 -8.50 5.33
CA ASN A 412 0.98 -7.67 5.56
C ASN A 412 0.37 -7.97 6.93
N TYR A 413 -0.23 -6.96 7.52
CA TYR A 413 -0.90 -7.01 8.81
C TYR A 413 -2.33 -6.55 8.65
N LEU A 414 -3.26 -7.39 9.10
CA LEU A 414 -4.68 -7.09 9.18
C LEU A 414 -5.13 -7.20 10.64
N GLU A 415 -6.01 -6.29 11.05
CA GLU A 415 -6.62 -6.32 12.38
C GLU A 415 -8.11 -6.07 12.28
N LEU A 416 -8.90 -6.92 12.94
CA LEU A 416 -10.31 -6.69 13.17
C LEU A 416 -10.56 -6.62 14.66
N THR A 417 -11.35 -5.63 15.11
CA THR A 417 -11.70 -5.49 16.51
C THR A 417 -13.20 -5.34 16.70
N LEU A 418 -13.68 -5.90 17.78
CA LEU A 418 -15.02 -5.64 18.30
C LEU A 418 -14.92 -5.37 19.79
N ASP A 419 -15.22 -4.15 20.21
CA ASP A 419 -15.00 -3.64 21.55
C ASP A 419 -16.30 -3.16 22.20
N PHE A 420 -16.45 -3.40 23.50
CA PHE A 420 -17.59 -2.94 24.31
C PHE A 420 -17.13 -1.91 25.33
N PRO A 421 -17.85 -0.76 25.47
CA PRO A 421 -17.46 0.29 26.39
C PRO A 421 -17.71 -0.11 27.84
N LEU A 422 -16.65 -0.08 28.66
CA LEU A 422 -16.71 -0.51 30.06
C LEU A 422 -17.52 0.45 30.95
N ARG A 423 -17.74 1.70 30.54
CA ARG A 423 -18.65 2.64 31.21
C ARG A 423 -20.09 2.11 31.35
N ARG A 424 -20.49 1.12 30.56
CA ARG A 424 -21.81 0.49 30.66
C ARG A 424 -21.93 -0.53 31.79
N VAL A 425 -20.83 -1.10 32.20
CA VAL A 425 -20.80 -2.16 33.22
C VAL A 425 -20.17 -1.71 34.53
N SER A 426 -19.43 -0.59 34.52
CA SER A 426 -18.76 -0.06 35.69
C SER A 426 -18.86 1.45 35.77
N LYS A 427 -19.02 1.98 37.00
CA LYS A 427 -18.99 3.43 37.30
C LYS A 427 -17.61 3.91 37.74
N ALA A 428 -16.62 3.05 37.79
CA ALA A 428 -15.25 3.42 38.16
C ALA A 428 -14.70 4.45 37.17
N SER A 429 -14.20 5.58 37.67
CA SER A 429 -13.77 6.72 36.85
C SER A 429 -12.69 6.35 35.83
N TRP A 430 -11.76 5.47 36.20
CA TRP A 430 -10.67 5.04 35.34
C TRP A 430 -11.08 4.08 34.19
N LEU A 431 -12.33 3.54 34.24
CA LEU A 431 -12.89 2.67 33.19
C LEU A 431 -13.81 3.41 32.22
N GLN A 432 -14.08 4.71 32.44
CA GLN A 432 -15.07 5.44 31.62
C GLN A 432 -14.63 5.54 30.15
N ASP A 433 -13.32 5.63 29.91
CA ASP A 433 -12.74 5.76 28.57
C ASP A 433 -12.05 4.45 28.13
N CYS A 434 -12.47 3.32 28.76
CA CYS A 434 -11.93 2.00 28.44
C CYS A 434 -12.98 1.13 27.73
N TYR A 435 -12.45 0.24 26.89
CA TYR A 435 -13.18 -0.75 26.12
C TYR A 435 -12.55 -2.13 26.32
N ALA A 436 -13.37 -3.15 26.50
CA ALA A 436 -12.93 -4.55 26.48
C ALA A 436 -13.50 -5.23 25.24
N GLY A 437 -12.74 -6.07 24.59
CA GLY A 437 -13.17 -6.68 23.34
C GLY A 437 -12.35 -7.86 22.88
N VAL A 438 -12.60 -8.21 21.63
CA VAL A 438 -11.86 -9.24 20.90
C VAL A 438 -11.15 -8.62 19.71
N THR A 439 -9.93 -9.04 19.50
CA THR A 439 -9.11 -8.61 18.36
C THR A 439 -8.64 -9.85 17.61
N VAL A 440 -8.93 -9.90 16.32
CA VAL A 440 -8.32 -10.85 15.38
C VAL A 440 -7.15 -10.18 14.72
N VAL A 441 -6.00 -10.81 14.82
CA VAL A 441 -4.74 -10.37 14.20
C VAL A 441 -4.38 -11.37 13.12
N HIS A 442 -4.18 -10.89 11.91
CA HIS A 442 -3.82 -11.70 10.76
C HIS A 442 -2.52 -11.19 10.12
N ARG A 443 -1.61 -12.10 9.88
CA ARG A 443 -0.40 -11.86 9.09
C ARG A 443 -0.44 -12.74 7.85
N SER A 444 -0.26 -12.16 6.67
CA SER A 444 -0.17 -12.95 5.42
C SER A 444 0.51 -12.18 4.29
N GLY A 445 0.95 -12.90 3.27
CA GLY A 445 1.06 -12.37 1.92
C GLY A 445 -0.35 -12.05 1.42
N ILE A 446 -0.67 -10.83 1.00
CA ILE A 446 -2.02 -10.47 0.56
C ILE A 446 -2.38 -11.24 -0.71
N PHE A 447 -3.41 -12.07 -0.61
CA PHE A 447 -4.23 -12.64 -1.69
C PHE A 447 -3.48 -13.25 -2.88
N GLY A 448 -2.20 -13.60 -2.76
CA GLY A 448 -1.40 -14.01 -3.92
C GLY A 448 -1.29 -12.96 -5.03
N LEU A 449 -1.74 -11.72 -4.76
CA LEU A 449 -1.83 -10.63 -5.75
C LEU A 449 -0.76 -9.56 -5.56
N SER A 450 0.00 -9.57 -4.49
CA SER A 450 1.15 -8.69 -4.34
C SER A 450 2.40 -9.51 -4.09
N ASP A 451 3.20 -9.65 -5.13
CA ASP A 451 4.53 -10.23 -5.07
C ASP A 451 5.55 -9.37 -4.27
N ILE A 452 5.04 -8.33 -3.56
CA ILE A 452 5.84 -7.45 -2.67
C ILE A 452 6.69 -8.27 -1.70
N LEU A 453 6.21 -9.46 -1.33
CA LEU A 453 6.76 -10.25 -0.25
C LEU A 453 7.14 -11.67 -0.71
N GLY A 454 7.18 -11.91 -2.04
CA GLY A 454 7.36 -13.24 -2.64
C GLY A 454 6.03 -14.02 -2.72
N ASP A 455 6.03 -15.18 -3.38
CA ASP A 455 4.91 -16.12 -3.44
C ASP A 455 4.59 -16.68 -2.05
N LEU A 456 4.06 -15.83 -1.19
CA LEU A 456 3.70 -16.14 0.18
C LEU A 456 2.19 -16.36 0.24
N ALA A 457 1.73 -17.54 -0.05
CA ALA A 457 0.38 -17.94 0.27
C ALA A 457 0.34 -18.40 1.73
N GLY A 458 -0.56 -17.84 2.48
CA GLY A 458 -0.80 -18.24 3.86
C GLY A 458 -0.18 -17.30 4.88
N GLY A 459 -0.68 -17.38 6.07
CA GLY A 459 -0.31 -16.56 7.21
C GLY A 459 -0.74 -17.23 8.49
N ALA A 460 -0.64 -16.52 9.59
CA ALA A 460 -1.07 -16.94 10.89
C ALA A 460 -2.13 -15.97 11.44
N ASP A 461 -3.12 -16.53 12.09
CA ASP A 461 -4.20 -15.82 12.75
C ASP A 461 -4.12 -15.98 14.25
N TRP A 462 -4.36 -14.91 14.98
CA TRP A 462 -4.46 -14.92 16.45
C TRP A 462 -5.74 -14.26 16.88
N ILE A 463 -6.43 -14.91 17.80
CA ILE A 463 -7.61 -14.37 18.46
C ILE A 463 -7.22 -13.95 19.86
N THR A 464 -7.40 -12.67 20.18
CA THR A 464 -6.97 -12.09 21.45
C THR A 464 -8.12 -11.42 22.16
N ALA A 465 -8.18 -11.58 23.48
CA ALA A 465 -8.93 -10.68 24.34
C ALA A 465 -8.15 -9.36 24.49
N SER A 466 -8.84 -8.25 24.47
CA SER A 466 -8.22 -6.94 24.48
C SER A 466 -8.86 -5.97 25.49
N LEU A 467 -8.05 -5.07 26.02
CA LEU A 467 -8.45 -3.92 26.80
C LEU A 467 -7.79 -2.67 26.23
N GLU A 468 -8.59 -1.70 25.76
CA GLU A 468 -8.10 -0.42 25.25
C GLU A 468 -8.62 0.73 26.10
N CYS A 469 -7.73 1.66 26.46
CA CYS A 469 -8.11 2.88 27.17
C CYS A 469 -7.52 4.10 26.45
N SER A 470 -8.32 5.14 26.30
CA SER A 470 -7.88 6.46 25.84
C SER A 470 -7.59 7.40 27.02
N ARG A 471 -6.74 8.38 26.75
CA ARG A 471 -6.36 9.39 27.75
C ARG A 471 -6.36 10.77 27.12
#